data_9b0afc6a21c315579382f601e5f88eeb
#
_entry.id   9b0afc6a21c315579382f601e5f88eeb
#
_cell.length_a   1.000
_cell.length_b   1.000
_cell.length_c   1.000
_cell.angle_alpha   90.00
_cell.angle_beta   90.00
_cell.angle_gamma   90.00
#
_symmetry.space_group_name_H-M   'P 1'
#
loop_
_entity.id
_entity.type
_entity.pdbx_description
1 polymer ?
#
loop_
_entity_poly.entity_id
_entity_poly.type
_entity_poly.pdbx_seq_one_letter_code
_entity_poly.pdbx_strand_id
1 'polypeptide(L)'
;SNYDEFLTFDKYLIFCKKNNFEISNYSKKYKKLSDVYEYVKKIEKNRSEIGFDIDGMVIKINDINTQNMLGNTSKYPRWAVAAKFSSEKALSKVRDIDLQVGRTGAITPVARLDPINIGGVIVSNATLHNFDEIERKDIRINDYVWVKRAGDVIPYVSEVELSKREKKNIKFKVPKLCPCKEFPIIKNINETVQRCEGGNRCKFQKKENLKHYVSKKAMNIEGLGEKQIEKFLELEIINNKRDIYNIEKYSKKIINLDGYGEKSFQNLVSSINGSKNTTLTRYIFSLGLRYIGENNSEILAQFFQSKDSFKKLINSKNLITDLSNIDGLGVKAVESFINFFN
;
A
#
# COMPACT_ATOMS: atom_id res chain seq x y z
N SER A 1 -32.69 -0.28 -6.20
CA SER A 1 -33.37 0.35 -5.07
C SER A 1 -32.46 1.40 -4.45
N ASN A 2 -33.02 2.54 -4.13
CA ASN A 2 -32.27 3.63 -3.52
C ASN A 2 -32.08 3.24 -2.03
N TYR A 3 -30.83 3.11 -1.59
CA TYR A 3 -30.49 2.77 -0.19
C TYR A 3 -31.17 3.72 0.82
N ASP A 4 -31.27 5.00 0.46
CA ASP A 4 -31.88 6.05 1.27
C ASP A 4 -33.40 5.93 1.48
N GLU A 5 -34.10 5.05 0.73
CA GLU A 5 -35.49 4.76 0.93
C GLU A 5 -35.75 3.89 2.18
N PHE A 6 -34.72 3.25 2.74
CA PHE A 6 -34.80 2.47 3.95
C PHE A 6 -34.58 3.34 5.18
N LEU A 7 -35.41 3.21 6.19
CA LEU A 7 -35.24 3.92 7.46
C LEU A 7 -34.10 3.36 8.30
N THR A 8 -33.78 2.07 8.12
CA THR A 8 -32.78 1.38 8.93
C THR A 8 -32.04 0.31 8.12
N PHE A 9 -30.76 0.10 8.46
CA PHE A 9 -29.89 -0.85 7.79
C PHE A 9 -30.36 -2.30 7.86
N ASP A 10 -30.96 -2.70 8.99
CA ASP A 10 -31.56 -4.05 9.12
C ASP A 10 -32.73 -4.28 8.16
N LYS A 11 -33.60 -3.26 7.90
CA LYS A 11 -34.64 -3.35 6.88
C LYS A 11 -34.06 -3.50 5.47
N TYR A 12 -33.00 -2.77 5.18
CA TYR A 12 -32.27 -2.94 3.92
C TYR A 12 -31.71 -4.37 3.75
N LEU A 13 -31.10 -4.96 4.79
CA LEU A 13 -30.63 -6.35 4.75
C LEU A 13 -31.80 -7.36 4.52
N ILE A 14 -32.97 -7.13 5.15
CA ILE A 14 -34.14 -7.95 4.92
C ILE A 14 -34.61 -7.86 3.46
N PHE A 15 -34.60 -6.66 2.88
CA PHE A 15 -34.93 -6.47 1.47
C PHE A 15 -33.93 -7.22 0.56
N CYS A 16 -32.63 -7.10 0.82
CA CYS A 16 -31.60 -7.84 0.06
C CYS A 16 -31.86 -9.35 0.12
N LYS A 17 -32.12 -9.89 1.31
CA LYS A 17 -32.44 -11.33 1.48
C LYS A 17 -33.67 -11.76 0.71
N LYS A 18 -34.72 -10.95 0.69
CA LYS A 18 -35.97 -11.22 -0.08
C LYS A 18 -35.69 -11.23 -1.61
N ASN A 19 -34.66 -10.55 -2.07
CA ASN A 19 -34.26 -10.50 -3.48
C ASN A 19 -33.10 -11.46 -3.78
N ASN A 20 -32.95 -12.53 -2.99
CA ASN A 20 -31.97 -13.59 -3.18
C ASN A 20 -30.48 -13.16 -3.10
N PHE A 21 -30.17 -12.04 -2.44
CA PHE A 21 -28.79 -11.72 -2.09
C PHE A 21 -28.38 -12.50 -0.84
N GLU A 22 -27.18 -13.08 -0.88
CA GLU A 22 -26.61 -13.72 0.30
C GLU A 22 -26.27 -12.67 1.37
N ILE A 23 -26.83 -12.86 2.57
CA ILE A 23 -26.57 -12.02 3.73
C ILE A 23 -25.93 -12.87 4.82
N SER A 24 -24.85 -12.37 5.40
CA SER A 24 -24.15 -13.07 6.47
C SER A 24 -25.12 -13.40 7.64
N ASN A 25 -25.14 -14.67 8.04
CA ASN A 25 -25.89 -15.15 9.19
C ASN A 25 -25.39 -14.58 10.53
N TYR A 26 -24.20 -13.98 10.52
CA TYR A 26 -23.56 -13.36 11.68
C TYR A 26 -23.93 -11.88 11.84
N SER A 27 -24.73 -11.30 10.93
CA SER A 27 -25.26 -9.95 11.07
C SER A 27 -26.36 -9.91 12.12
N LYS A 28 -26.15 -9.13 13.19
CA LYS A 28 -27.14 -8.99 14.31
C LYS A 28 -27.28 -7.54 14.72
N LYS A 29 -28.46 -7.20 15.24
CA LYS A 29 -28.81 -5.88 15.76
C LYS A 29 -28.89 -5.92 17.28
N TYR A 30 -28.26 -4.92 17.92
CA TYR A 30 -28.29 -4.75 19.37
C TYR A 30 -28.69 -3.32 19.73
N LYS A 31 -29.21 -3.13 20.93
CA LYS A 31 -29.58 -1.82 21.46
C LYS A 31 -28.50 -1.22 22.37
N LYS A 32 -27.72 -2.08 23.01
CA LYS A 32 -26.66 -1.67 23.96
C LYS A 32 -25.26 -2.00 23.40
N LEU A 33 -24.33 -1.11 23.62
CA LEU A 33 -22.92 -1.31 23.17
C LEU A 33 -22.26 -2.50 23.90
N SER A 34 -22.62 -2.74 25.16
CA SER A 34 -22.16 -3.93 25.90
C SER A 34 -22.46 -5.24 25.16
N ASP A 35 -23.68 -5.36 24.64
CA ASP A 35 -24.14 -6.59 23.96
C ASP A 35 -23.42 -6.77 22.61
N VAL A 36 -23.10 -5.65 21.92
CA VAL A 36 -22.28 -5.66 20.72
C VAL A 36 -20.88 -6.18 21.05
N TYR A 37 -20.26 -5.68 22.13
CA TYR A 37 -18.94 -6.09 22.55
C TYR A 37 -18.86 -7.59 22.90
N GLU A 38 -19.84 -8.08 23.67
CA GLU A 38 -19.92 -9.51 24.00
C GLU A 38 -20.12 -10.39 22.75
N TYR A 39 -20.91 -9.90 21.79
CA TYR A 39 -21.11 -10.61 20.53
C TYR A 39 -19.82 -10.66 19.70
N VAL A 40 -19.06 -9.56 19.60
CA VAL A 40 -17.76 -9.52 18.92
C VAL A 40 -16.80 -10.53 19.54
N LYS A 41 -16.69 -10.55 20.87
CA LYS A 41 -15.86 -11.54 21.59
C LYS A 41 -16.29 -12.99 21.34
N LYS A 42 -17.60 -13.23 21.31
CA LYS A 42 -18.14 -14.56 21.01
C LYS A 42 -17.73 -15.02 19.59
N ILE A 43 -17.85 -14.14 18.60
CA ILE A 43 -17.47 -14.45 17.22
C ILE A 43 -15.95 -14.65 17.11
N GLU A 44 -15.15 -13.81 17.78
CA GLU A 44 -13.68 -13.97 17.84
C GLU A 44 -13.28 -15.35 18.38
N LYS A 45 -13.90 -15.78 19.47
CA LYS A 45 -13.61 -17.08 20.10
C LYS A 45 -13.97 -18.27 19.18
N ASN A 46 -15.02 -18.14 18.41
CA ASN A 46 -15.56 -19.22 17.56
C ASN A 46 -15.20 -19.03 16.08
N ARG A 47 -14.22 -18.16 15.76
CA ARG A 47 -13.90 -17.80 14.37
C ARG A 47 -13.50 -18.99 13.49
N SER A 48 -12.84 -20.01 14.08
CA SER A 48 -12.45 -21.24 13.37
C SER A 48 -13.64 -22.09 12.93
N GLU A 49 -14.83 -21.88 13.50
CA GLU A 49 -16.06 -22.63 13.20
C GLU A 49 -16.90 -21.95 12.11
N ILE A 50 -16.49 -20.74 11.66
CA ILE A 50 -17.31 -19.92 10.74
C ILE A 50 -17.28 -20.42 9.29
N GLY A 51 -16.31 -21.26 8.93
CA GLY A 51 -16.19 -21.85 7.59
C GLY A 51 -15.60 -20.93 6.52
N PHE A 52 -15.23 -19.70 6.87
CA PHE A 52 -14.46 -18.77 6.06
C PHE A 52 -13.61 -17.85 6.96
N ASP A 53 -12.51 -17.34 6.41
CA ASP A 53 -11.61 -16.48 7.16
C ASP A 53 -12.22 -15.11 7.44
N ILE A 54 -12.14 -14.67 8.71
CA ILE A 54 -12.55 -13.34 9.15
C ILE A 54 -11.47 -12.71 10.04
N ASP A 55 -11.25 -11.42 9.86
CA ASP A 55 -10.25 -10.64 10.63
C ASP A 55 -10.88 -9.69 11.66
N GLY A 56 -12.22 -9.60 11.65
CA GLY A 56 -12.97 -8.73 12.54
C GLY A 56 -14.44 -8.60 12.14
N MET A 57 -15.12 -7.70 12.79
CA MET A 57 -16.53 -7.36 12.52
C MET A 57 -16.67 -5.87 12.29
N VAL A 58 -17.61 -5.48 11.46
CA VAL A 58 -17.96 -4.07 11.24
C VAL A 58 -19.23 -3.74 12.03
N ILE A 59 -19.08 -2.80 12.97
CA ILE A 59 -20.17 -2.26 13.76
C ILE A 59 -20.68 -1.01 13.05
N LYS A 60 -21.98 -0.95 12.77
CA LYS A 60 -22.61 0.14 12.02
C LYS A 60 -23.78 0.74 12.81
N ILE A 61 -23.97 2.04 12.67
CA ILE A 61 -25.22 2.69 13.13
C ILE A 61 -26.36 2.18 12.26
N ASN A 62 -27.46 1.76 12.89
CA ASN A 62 -28.59 1.13 12.18
C ASN A 62 -29.52 2.15 11.52
N ASP A 63 -29.65 3.36 12.07
CA ASP A 63 -30.49 4.42 11.54
C ASP A 63 -29.84 5.12 10.36
N ILE A 64 -30.47 5.08 9.18
CA ILE A 64 -29.89 5.62 7.93
C ILE A 64 -29.86 7.15 7.95
N ASN A 65 -30.81 7.81 8.57
CA ASN A 65 -30.76 9.27 8.69
C ASN A 65 -29.51 9.71 9.51
N THR A 66 -29.24 9.01 10.61
CA THR A 66 -28.02 9.25 11.40
C THR A 66 -26.75 8.94 10.60
N GLN A 67 -26.73 7.90 9.77
CA GLN A 67 -25.60 7.61 8.87
C GLN A 67 -25.34 8.78 7.92
N ASN A 68 -26.40 9.31 7.30
CA ASN A 68 -26.32 10.44 6.38
C ASN A 68 -25.85 11.72 7.06
N MET A 69 -26.31 12.00 8.29
CA MET A 69 -25.85 13.14 9.09
C MET A 69 -24.35 13.07 9.43
N LEU A 70 -23.84 11.88 9.78
CA LEU A 70 -22.43 11.66 10.10
C LEU A 70 -21.55 11.72 8.86
N GLY A 71 -22.07 11.33 7.71
CA GLY A 71 -21.39 11.35 6.43
C GLY A 71 -20.16 10.45 6.36
N ASN A 72 -19.26 10.77 5.44
CA ASN A 72 -18.05 10.00 5.17
C ASN A 72 -16.81 10.88 5.32
N THR A 73 -15.66 10.26 5.57
CA THR A 73 -14.34 10.83 5.30
C THR A 73 -14.02 10.61 3.82
N SER A 74 -12.85 11.04 3.35
CA SER A 74 -12.37 10.75 1.99
C SER A 74 -12.30 9.25 1.64
N LYS A 75 -12.26 8.37 2.65
CA LYS A 75 -12.07 6.91 2.45
C LYS A 75 -13.09 6.03 3.17
N TYR A 76 -13.64 6.49 4.28
CA TYR A 76 -14.42 5.63 5.17
C TYR A 76 -15.69 6.33 5.69
N PRO A 77 -16.76 5.58 5.94
CA PRO A 77 -17.93 6.11 6.62
C PRO A 77 -17.62 6.47 8.08
N ARG A 78 -18.17 7.59 8.58
CA ARG A 78 -18.06 7.98 10.00
C ARG A 78 -19.02 7.21 10.90
N TRP A 79 -20.00 6.54 10.33
CA TRP A 79 -21.04 5.76 11.00
C TRP A 79 -20.74 4.26 11.13
N ALA A 80 -19.52 3.84 10.76
CA ALA A 80 -19.10 2.45 10.87
C ALA A 80 -17.69 2.36 11.48
N VAL A 81 -17.48 1.35 12.33
CA VAL A 81 -16.20 1.05 12.98
C VAL A 81 -15.89 -0.42 12.81
N ALA A 82 -14.65 -0.73 12.41
CA ALA A 82 -14.17 -2.09 12.37
C ALA A 82 -13.60 -2.51 13.74
N ALA A 83 -14.18 -3.54 14.33
CA ALA A 83 -13.65 -4.23 15.51
C ALA A 83 -12.78 -5.39 15.03
N LYS A 84 -11.46 -5.17 14.96
CA LYS A 84 -10.50 -6.18 14.56
C LYS A 84 -10.29 -7.19 15.68
N PHE A 85 -10.21 -8.49 15.33
CA PHE A 85 -9.86 -9.54 16.27
C PHE A 85 -8.38 -9.47 16.66
N SER A 86 -8.04 -10.12 17.78
CA SER A 86 -6.66 -10.25 18.22
C SER A 86 -5.83 -10.91 17.12
N SER A 87 -4.67 -10.33 16.83
CA SER A 87 -3.78 -10.89 15.82
C SER A 87 -3.22 -12.22 16.30
N GLU A 88 -3.24 -13.22 15.44
CA GLU A 88 -2.52 -14.47 15.71
C GLU A 88 -1.04 -14.21 15.72
N LYS A 89 -0.36 -14.91 16.65
CA LYS A 89 1.09 -14.89 16.72
C LYS A 89 1.64 -16.29 16.71
N ALA A 90 2.79 -16.46 16.09
CA ALA A 90 3.51 -17.72 16.10
C ALA A 90 5.01 -17.47 16.22
N LEU A 91 5.72 -18.46 16.73
CA LEU A 91 7.17 -18.39 16.99
C LEU A 91 7.92 -18.94 15.78
N SER A 92 8.82 -18.14 15.19
CA SER A 92 9.68 -18.58 14.09
C SER A 92 11.12 -18.12 14.28
N LYS A 93 12.05 -18.69 13.54
CA LYS A 93 13.47 -18.35 13.59
C LYS A 93 13.85 -17.41 12.46
N VAL A 94 14.58 -16.32 12.80
CA VAL A 94 15.16 -15.40 11.80
C VAL A 94 16.36 -16.05 11.15
N ARG A 95 16.29 -16.28 9.85
CA ARG A 95 17.40 -16.87 9.06
C ARG A 95 18.32 -15.81 8.50
N ASP A 96 17.73 -14.71 8.03
CA ASP A 96 18.46 -13.58 7.47
C ASP A 96 17.60 -12.31 7.53
N ILE A 97 18.17 -11.17 7.21
CA ILE A 97 17.48 -9.88 7.11
C ILE A 97 17.79 -9.25 5.76
N ASP A 98 16.79 -9.24 4.90
CA ASP A 98 16.85 -8.57 3.59
C ASP A 98 16.50 -7.10 3.72
N LEU A 99 16.98 -6.30 2.79
CA LEU A 99 16.68 -4.88 2.67
C LEU A 99 15.87 -4.61 1.40
N GLN A 100 14.63 -4.22 1.58
CA GLN A 100 13.76 -3.79 0.48
C GLN A 100 13.88 -2.27 0.30
N VAL A 101 14.03 -1.84 -0.95
CA VAL A 101 14.16 -0.42 -1.31
C VAL A 101 12.88 0.04 -2.00
N GLY A 102 12.13 0.91 -1.34
CA GLY A 102 10.92 1.49 -1.90
C GLY A 102 11.20 2.58 -2.95
N ARG A 103 10.15 3.01 -3.66
CA ARG A 103 10.23 4.01 -4.73
C ARG A 103 10.83 5.37 -4.29
N THR A 104 10.68 5.74 -3.03
CA THR A 104 11.22 6.99 -2.46
C THR A 104 12.57 6.79 -1.78
N GLY A 105 13.25 5.67 -2.04
CA GLY A 105 14.50 5.30 -1.43
C GLY A 105 14.38 4.73 -0.01
N ALA A 106 13.20 4.73 0.60
CA ALA A 106 12.99 4.16 1.93
C ALA A 106 13.46 2.71 1.98
N ILE A 107 14.29 2.38 2.98
CA ILE A 107 14.80 1.02 3.18
C ILE A 107 14.02 0.37 4.30
N THR A 108 13.36 -0.72 3.95
CA THR A 108 12.60 -1.53 4.90
C THR A 108 13.31 -2.85 5.12
N PRO A 109 13.82 -3.13 6.32
CA PRO A 109 14.36 -4.43 6.65
C PRO A 109 13.23 -5.47 6.80
N VAL A 110 13.44 -6.65 6.23
CA VAL A 110 12.49 -7.78 6.23
C VAL A 110 13.22 -9.02 6.73
N ALA A 111 12.71 -9.60 7.80
CA ALA A 111 13.22 -10.86 8.31
C ALA A 111 12.83 -12.02 7.38
N ARG A 112 13.79 -12.82 6.95
CA ARG A 112 13.61 -14.15 6.39
C ARG A 112 13.42 -15.12 7.52
N LEU A 113 12.32 -15.85 7.52
CA LEU A 113 11.89 -16.71 8.61
C LEU A 113 11.84 -18.18 8.16
N ASP A 114 11.99 -19.08 9.13
CA ASP A 114 11.49 -20.43 8.91
C ASP A 114 10.00 -20.36 8.62
N PRO A 115 9.50 -21.09 7.58
CA PRO A 115 8.09 -21.04 7.23
C PRO A 115 7.21 -21.43 8.42
N ILE A 116 6.21 -20.61 8.71
CA ILE A 116 5.31 -20.81 9.84
C ILE A 116 3.87 -20.49 9.44
N ASN A 117 2.92 -21.31 9.94
CA ASN A 117 1.51 -21.05 9.71
C ASN A 117 0.98 -20.02 10.71
N ILE A 118 0.37 -18.94 10.23
CA ILE A 118 -0.31 -17.93 11.01
C ILE A 118 -1.67 -17.65 10.36
N GLY A 119 -2.75 -18.07 11.02
CA GLY A 119 -4.10 -17.88 10.50
C GLY A 119 -4.34 -18.56 9.15
N GLY A 120 -3.88 -19.80 8.98
CA GLY A 120 -4.05 -20.58 7.74
C GLY A 120 -3.08 -20.23 6.61
N VAL A 121 -2.23 -19.20 6.79
CA VAL A 121 -1.27 -18.76 5.76
C VAL A 121 0.16 -19.06 6.18
N ILE A 122 0.96 -19.62 5.27
CA ILE A 122 2.40 -19.84 5.49
C ILE A 122 3.14 -18.52 5.30
N VAL A 123 3.79 -18.07 6.37
CA VAL A 123 4.58 -16.85 6.44
C VAL A 123 6.07 -17.20 6.48
N SER A 124 6.83 -16.74 5.49
CA SER A 124 8.29 -16.88 5.40
C SER A 124 9.02 -15.54 5.49
N ASN A 125 8.28 -14.43 5.50
CA ASN A 125 8.85 -13.09 5.57
C ASN A 125 8.01 -12.22 6.50
N ALA A 126 8.67 -11.41 7.34
CA ALA A 126 7.99 -10.44 8.20
C ALA A 126 8.74 -9.11 8.21
N THR A 127 8.01 -8.00 8.14
CA THR A 127 8.64 -6.69 8.22
C THR A 127 9.24 -6.44 9.60
N LEU A 128 10.39 -5.80 9.61
CA LEU A 128 11.04 -5.25 10.81
C LEU A 128 10.81 -3.74 10.93
N HIS A 129 9.93 -3.18 10.07
CA HIS A 129 9.56 -1.77 9.96
C HIS A 129 10.72 -0.86 9.55
N ASN A 130 11.73 -0.68 10.41
CA ASN A 130 12.92 0.16 10.19
C ASN A 130 14.08 -0.34 11.06
N PHE A 131 15.26 0.25 10.90
CA PHE A 131 16.44 -0.16 11.65
C PHE A 131 16.37 0.21 13.15
N ASP A 132 15.68 1.28 13.50
CA ASP A 132 15.48 1.68 14.89
C ASP A 132 14.68 0.61 15.66
N GLU A 133 13.72 -0.04 14.99
CA GLU A 133 12.96 -1.17 15.57
C GLU A 133 13.82 -2.43 15.76
N ILE A 134 14.74 -2.70 14.84
CA ILE A 134 15.71 -3.81 15.00
C ILE A 134 16.59 -3.55 16.22
N GLU A 135 17.08 -2.33 16.39
CA GLU A 135 17.92 -1.94 17.50
C GLU A 135 17.13 -1.94 18.83
N ARG A 136 15.95 -1.34 18.85
CA ARG A 136 15.07 -1.28 20.01
C ARG A 136 14.68 -2.65 20.57
N LYS A 137 14.41 -3.60 19.65
CA LYS A 137 14.03 -4.98 19.99
C LYS A 137 15.24 -5.89 20.13
N ASP A 138 16.45 -5.42 19.84
CA ASP A 138 17.70 -6.20 19.76
C ASP A 138 17.54 -7.48 18.93
N ILE A 139 16.95 -7.36 17.72
CA ILE A 139 16.73 -8.51 16.84
C ILE A 139 18.05 -8.93 16.20
N ARG A 140 18.36 -10.22 16.31
CA ARG A 140 19.59 -10.82 15.75
C ARG A 140 19.27 -11.95 14.77
N ILE A 141 20.18 -12.20 13.85
CA ILE A 141 20.12 -13.39 13.00
C ILE A 141 20.23 -14.63 13.88
N ASN A 142 19.41 -15.62 13.62
CA ASN A 142 19.19 -16.84 14.41
C ASN A 142 18.35 -16.67 15.68
N ASP A 143 17.82 -15.50 15.99
CA ASP A 143 16.84 -15.37 17.08
C ASP A 143 15.54 -16.08 16.75
N TYR A 144 14.88 -16.58 17.79
CA TYR A 144 13.46 -16.90 17.74
C TYR A 144 12.64 -15.64 18.00
N VAL A 145 11.68 -15.37 17.13
CA VAL A 145 10.84 -14.17 17.17
C VAL A 145 9.37 -14.52 17.11
N TRP A 146 8.56 -13.77 17.82
CA TRP A 146 7.12 -13.82 17.69
C TRP A 146 6.67 -12.98 16.50
N VAL A 147 6.07 -13.64 15.53
CA VAL A 147 5.53 -13.03 14.33
C VAL A 147 4.03 -12.86 14.49
N LYS A 148 3.52 -11.67 14.23
CA LYS A 148 2.09 -11.35 14.24
C LYS A 148 1.60 -11.05 12.83
N ARG A 149 0.38 -11.51 12.53
CA ARG A 149 -0.38 -11.16 11.34
C ARG A 149 -1.79 -10.77 11.78
N ALA A 150 -2.20 -9.54 11.50
CA ALA A 150 -3.56 -9.07 11.75
C ALA A 150 -4.33 -9.08 10.44
N GLY A 151 -5.21 -10.08 10.23
CA GLY A 151 -5.98 -10.25 9.00
C GLY A 151 -5.08 -10.30 7.75
N ASP A 152 -5.43 -9.53 6.72
CA ASP A 152 -4.65 -9.39 5.47
C ASP A 152 -3.47 -8.40 5.56
N VAL A 153 -3.09 -7.99 6.79
CA VAL A 153 -1.99 -7.06 7.00
C VAL A 153 -0.64 -7.78 6.87
N ILE A 154 0.37 -7.03 6.44
CA ILE A 154 1.75 -7.53 6.29
C ILE A 154 2.25 -8.11 7.61
N PRO A 155 2.76 -9.37 7.64
CA PRO A 155 3.33 -9.96 8.84
C PRO A 155 4.50 -9.12 9.37
N TYR A 156 4.59 -8.99 10.69
CA TYR A 156 5.66 -8.25 11.34
C TYR A 156 6.19 -8.95 12.59
N VAL A 157 7.46 -8.69 12.90
CA VAL A 157 8.09 -9.19 14.13
C VAL A 157 7.66 -8.31 15.30
N SER A 158 6.95 -8.90 16.26
CA SER A 158 6.45 -8.18 17.44
C SER A 158 7.51 -8.11 18.55
N GLU A 159 8.16 -9.23 18.87
CA GLU A 159 9.11 -9.37 19.98
C GLU A 159 10.08 -10.52 19.73
N VAL A 160 11.20 -10.50 20.43
CA VAL A 160 12.21 -11.58 20.44
C VAL A 160 11.95 -12.50 21.62
N GLU A 161 12.05 -13.82 21.41
CA GLU A 161 11.99 -14.84 22.46
C GLU A 161 13.39 -15.00 23.10
N LEU A 162 13.70 -14.16 24.05
CA LEU A 162 15.03 -14.09 24.67
C LEU A 162 15.45 -15.37 25.39
N SER A 163 14.49 -16.15 25.88
CA SER A 163 14.77 -17.44 26.55
C SER A 163 15.41 -18.47 25.62
N LYS A 164 15.22 -18.32 24.32
CA LYS A 164 15.77 -19.18 23.26
C LYS A 164 17.01 -18.60 22.57
N ARG A 165 17.52 -17.45 23.02
CA ARG A 165 18.69 -16.82 22.41
C ARG A 165 19.97 -17.56 22.76
N GLU A 166 20.75 -17.86 21.73
CA GLU A 166 22.06 -18.49 21.86
C GLU A 166 23.18 -17.45 21.72
N LYS A 167 24.36 -17.74 22.32
CA LYS A 167 25.54 -16.85 22.22
C LYS A 167 26.03 -16.62 20.79
N LYS A 168 25.73 -17.54 19.87
CA LYS A 168 26.09 -17.46 18.45
C LYS A 168 25.17 -16.57 17.60
N ASN A 169 24.09 -16.02 18.19
CA ASN A 169 23.17 -15.18 17.44
C ASN A 169 23.84 -13.84 17.06
N ILE A 170 23.81 -13.52 15.76
CA ILE A 170 24.62 -12.45 15.18
C ILE A 170 23.83 -11.14 15.20
N LYS A 171 24.40 -10.10 15.81
CA LYS A 171 23.83 -8.76 15.80
C LYS A 171 23.81 -8.23 14.36
N PHE A 172 22.63 -7.77 13.90
CA PHE A 172 22.49 -7.17 12.59
C PHE A 172 23.24 -5.83 12.55
N LYS A 173 24.06 -5.65 11.51
CA LYS A 173 24.76 -4.38 11.25
C LYS A 173 24.10 -3.68 10.08
N VAL A 174 23.66 -2.45 10.31
CA VAL A 174 23.08 -1.62 9.25
C VAL A 174 24.16 -1.35 8.20
N PRO A 175 23.96 -1.73 6.92
CA PRO A 175 24.95 -1.47 5.90
C PRO A 175 25.01 0.02 5.56
N LYS A 176 26.20 0.50 5.21
CA LYS A 176 26.41 1.90 4.79
C LYS A 176 25.89 2.16 3.38
N LEU A 177 25.85 1.13 2.54
CA LEU A 177 25.42 1.22 1.14
C LEU A 177 24.07 0.53 0.93
N CYS A 178 23.28 1.10 0.05
CA CYS A 178 22.05 0.51 -0.46
C CYS A 178 22.34 -0.87 -1.10
N PRO A 179 21.36 -1.80 -1.14
CA PRO A 179 21.50 -3.05 -1.89
C PRO A 179 21.87 -2.87 -3.37
N CYS A 180 21.70 -1.68 -3.96
CA CYS A 180 22.23 -1.39 -5.31
C CYS A 180 23.76 -1.32 -5.35
N LYS A 181 24.45 -1.19 -4.20
CA LYS A 181 25.89 -1.09 -4.01
C LYS A 181 26.55 0.20 -4.53
N GLU A 182 25.76 1.15 -5.03
CA GLU A 182 26.24 2.38 -5.65
C GLU A 182 26.05 3.63 -4.79
N PHE A 183 24.98 3.65 -3.98
CA PHE A 183 24.57 4.84 -3.25
C PHE A 183 24.51 4.59 -1.74
N PRO A 184 24.86 5.62 -0.93
CA PRO A 184 24.79 5.51 0.52
C PRO A 184 23.35 5.42 1.02
N ILE A 185 23.24 4.86 2.23
CA ILE A 185 22.03 4.90 3.04
C ILE A 185 22.17 6.04 4.03
N ILE A 186 21.24 6.98 4.01
CA ILE A 186 21.27 8.16 4.89
C ILE A 186 20.02 8.20 5.77
N LYS A 187 20.21 8.62 7.01
CA LYS A 187 19.15 8.92 7.97
C LYS A 187 19.09 10.42 8.17
N ASN A 188 17.98 11.04 7.78
CA ASN A 188 17.74 12.45 8.09
C ASN A 188 17.42 12.62 9.59
N ILE A 189 17.82 13.75 10.17
CA ILE A 189 17.77 14.02 11.61
C ILE A 189 16.34 13.83 12.20
N ASN A 190 15.32 14.16 11.44
CA ASN A 190 13.91 14.10 11.88
C ASN A 190 13.14 12.90 11.31
N GLU A 191 13.83 11.83 10.86
CA GLU A 191 13.20 10.66 10.27
C GLU A 191 13.69 9.37 10.91
N THR A 192 12.76 8.44 11.15
CA THR A 192 13.07 7.07 11.59
C THR A 192 13.47 6.17 10.43
N VAL A 193 13.13 6.58 9.19
CA VAL A 193 13.36 5.78 7.98
C VAL A 193 14.66 6.19 7.31
N GLN A 194 15.56 5.26 7.16
CA GLN A 194 16.78 5.44 6.38
C GLN A 194 16.51 5.26 4.89
N ARG A 195 17.25 5.99 4.04
CA ARG A 195 16.99 6.06 2.61
C ARG A 195 18.24 5.95 1.76
N CYS A 196 18.06 5.33 0.59
CA CYS A 196 19.05 5.38 -0.49
C CYS A 196 18.94 6.70 -1.23
N GLU A 197 20.05 7.42 -1.39
CA GLU A 197 20.09 8.71 -2.09
C GLU A 197 20.18 8.61 -3.61
N GLY A 198 20.21 7.41 -4.17
CA GLY A 198 20.37 7.20 -5.61
C GLY A 198 19.25 7.74 -6.49
N GLY A 199 18.04 7.97 -5.92
CA GLY A 199 16.88 8.44 -6.69
C GLY A 199 16.65 7.55 -7.93
N ASN A 200 16.41 8.16 -9.08
CA ASN A 200 16.19 7.43 -10.34
C ASN A 200 17.46 6.72 -10.88
N ARG A 201 18.65 6.97 -10.31
CA ARG A 201 19.87 6.24 -10.64
C ARG A 201 19.95 4.89 -9.94
N CYS A 202 19.31 4.73 -8.77
CA CYS A 202 19.23 3.45 -8.08
C CYS A 202 18.27 2.51 -8.82
N LYS A 203 18.76 1.35 -9.26
CA LYS A 203 17.98 0.35 -10.01
C LYS A 203 16.70 -0.09 -9.28
N PHE A 204 16.74 -0.22 -7.95
CA PHE A 204 15.57 -0.59 -7.16
C PHE A 204 14.53 0.52 -7.12
N GLN A 205 14.94 1.77 -6.88
CA GLN A 205 14.02 2.90 -6.89
C GLN A 205 13.41 3.12 -8.28
N LYS A 206 14.21 2.97 -9.33
CA LYS A 206 13.74 3.04 -10.73
C LYS A 206 12.64 2.01 -10.97
N LYS A 207 12.87 0.74 -10.60
CA LYS A 207 11.87 -0.32 -10.72
C LYS A 207 10.57 0.01 -9.97
N GLU A 208 10.68 0.37 -8.70
CA GLU A 208 9.51 0.67 -7.87
C GLU A 208 8.75 1.93 -8.34
N ASN A 209 9.45 2.93 -8.89
CA ASN A 209 8.84 4.10 -9.53
C ASN A 209 8.03 3.73 -10.78
N LEU A 210 8.56 2.85 -11.63
CA LEU A 210 7.84 2.36 -12.81
C LEU A 210 6.62 1.50 -12.42
N LYS A 211 6.77 0.59 -11.44
CA LYS A 211 5.65 -0.19 -10.89
C LYS A 211 4.52 0.70 -10.38
N HIS A 212 4.88 1.72 -9.61
CA HIS A 212 3.90 2.68 -9.12
C HIS A 212 3.20 3.41 -10.28
N TYR A 213 3.98 3.89 -11.25
CA TYR A 213 3.46 4.64 -12.39
C TYR A 213 2.41 3.86 -13.18
N VAL A 214 2.66 2.58 -13.47
CA VAL A 214 1.74 1.74 -14.26
C VAL A 214 0.59 1.16 -13.45
N SER A 215 0.62 1.26 -12.13
CA SER A 215 -0.34 0.63 -11.23
C SER A 215 -1.79 1.04 -11.50
N LYS A 216 -2.75 0.19 -11.10
CA LYS A 216 -4.20 0.40 -11.28
C LYS A 216 -4.70 1.74 -10.74
N LYS A 217 -4.13 2.23 -9.63
CA LYS A 217 -4.49 3.52 -9.02
C LYS A 217 -3.83 4.73 -9.70
N ALA A 218 -2.72 4.51 -10.41
CA ALA A 218 -1.99 5.54 -11.16
C ALA A 218 -2.42 5.55 -12.62
N MET A 219 -1.54 5.29 -13.57
CA MET A 219 -1.85 5.35 -15.02
C MET A 219 -2.65 4.14 -15.51
N ASN A 220 -2.79 3.07 -14.72
CA ASN A 220 -3.55 1.86 -15.04
C ASN A 220 -3.14 1.23 -16.37
N ILE A 221 -1.85 0.95 -16.53
CA ILE A 221 -1.32 0.31 -17.73
C ILE A 221 -1.27 -1.21 -17.49
N GLU A 222 -2.23 -1.93 -18.07
CA GLU A 222 -2.28 -3.37 -17.99
C GLU A 222 -1.21 -4.00 -18.89
N GLY A 223 -0.70 -5.17 -18.48
CA GLY A 223 0.36 -5.88 -19.20
C GLY A 223 1.79 -5.49 -18.78
N LEU A 224 1.98 -4.44 -17.96
CA LEU A 224 3.26 -4.07 -17.36
C LEU A 224 3.28 -4.40 -15.86
N GLY A 225 3.19 -5.68 -15.52
CA GLY A 225 3.40 -6.17 -14.16
C GLY A 225 4.87 -6.07 -13.72
N GLU A 226 5.14 -6.44 -12.45
CA GLU A 226 6.50 -6.36 -11.88
C GLU A 226 7.54 -7.13 -12.70
N LYS A 227 7.24 -8.38 -13.07
CA LYS A 227 8.15 -9.21 -13.87
C LYS A 227 8.45 -8.63 -15.25
N GLN A 228 7.43 -8.03 -15.89
CA GLN A 228 7.59 -7.40 -17.19
C GLN A 228 8.45 -6.13 -17.10
N ILE A 229 8.25 -5.32 -16.06
CA ILE A 229 9.06 -4.12 -15.80
C ILE A 229 10.52 -4.52 -15.57
N GLU A 230 10.78 -5.54 -14.75
CA GLU A 230 12.15 -6.06 -14.53
C GLU A 230 12.78 -6.50 -15.84
N LYS A 231 12.08 -7.32 -16.62
CA LYS A 231 12.55 -7.81 -17.91
C LYS A 231 12.85 -6.68 -18.89
N PHE A 232 11.97 -5.68 -18.95
CA PHE A 232 12.14 -4.54 -19.86
C PHE A 232 13.25 -3.58 -19.42
N LEU A 233 13.49 -3.45 -18.11
CA LEU A 233 14.66 -2.75 -17.57
C LEU A 233 15.97 -3.47 -17.90
N GLU A 234 16.02 -4.79 -17.70
CA GLU A 234 17.20 -5.61 -18.04
C GLU A 234 17.55 -5.59 -19.53
N LEU A 235 16.54 -5.56 -20.39
CA LEU A 235 16.68 -5.49 -21.84
C LEU A 235 16.85 -4.07 -22.37
N GLU A 236 16.89 -3.06 -21.50
CA GLU A 236 16.97 -1.64 -21.83
C GLU A 236 15.85 -1.14 -22.78
N ILE A 237 14.69 -1.82 -22.76
CA ILE A 237 13.50 -1.42 -23.51
C ILE A 237 12.87 -0.19 -22.87
N ILE A 238 12.81 -0.16 -21.52
CA ILE A 238 12.36 0.99 -20.75
C ILE A 238 13.43 1.36 -19.71
N ASN A 239 13.70 2.65 -19.55
CA ASN A 239 14.59 3.20 -18.52
C ASN A 239 13.88 4.25 -17.66
N ASN A 240 12.81 4.82 -18.17
CA ASN A 240 12.02 5.85 -17.51
C ASN A 240 10.56 5.79 -17.97
N LYS A 241 9.70 6.63 -17.37
CA LYS A 241 8.26 6.67 -17.66
C LYS A 241 7.93 7.03 -19.12
N ARG A 242 8.78 7.83 -19.79
CA ARG A 242 8.56 8.25 -21.21
C ARG A 242 8.78 7.09 -22.18
N ASP A 243 9.69 6.19 -21.87
CA ASP A 243 10.02 5.04 -22.73
C ASP A 243 8.82 4.10 -22.89
N ILE A 244 7.94 4.04 -21.87
CA ILE A 244 6.70 3.26 -21.90
C ILE A 244 5.85 3.67 -23.12
N TYR A 245 5.77 4.95 -23.41
CA TYR A 245 4.99 5.48 -24.54
C TYR A 245 5.67 5.34 -25.90
N ASN A 246 6.92 4.89 -25.92
CA ASN A 246 7.70 4.62 -27.13
C ASN A 246 7.94 3.11 -27.36
N ILE A 247 7.21 2.24 -26.65
CA ILE A 247 7.46 0.81 -26.61
C ILE A 247 7.31 0.11 -27.97
N GLU A 248 6.52 0.70 -28.88
CA GLU A 248 6.30 0.20 -30.24
C GLU A 248 7.59 0.08 -31.06
N LYS A 249 8.62 0.90 -30.75
CA LYS A 249 9.94 0.82 -31.38
C LYS A 249 10.63 -0.53 -31.13
N TYR A 250 10.22 -1.24 -30.07
CA TYR A 250 10.77 -2.51 -29.66
C TYR A 250 9.83 -3.70 -29.94
N SER A 251 8.81 -3.52 -30.80
CA SER A 251 7.78 -4.52 -31.08
C SER A 251 8.35 -5.90 -31.41
N LYS A 252 9.28 -5.98 -32.37
CA LYS A 252 9.94 -7.25 -32.78
C LYS A 252 10.67 -7.91 -31.60
N LYS A 253 11.32 -7.13 -30.75
CA LYS A 253 12.07 -7.65 -29.59
C LYS A 253 11.11 -8.19 -28.53
N ILE A 254 9.99 -7.49 -28.27
CA ILE A 254 9.03 -7.85 -27.24
C ILE A 254 8.19 -9.06 -27.65
N ILE A 255 7.70 -9.11 -28.88
CA ILE A 255 6.87 -10.24 -29.39
C ILE A 255 7.61 -11.58 -29.30
N ASN A 256 8.94 -11.56 -29.43
CA ASN A 256 9.79 -12.75 -29.35
C ASN A 256 10.22 -13.13 -27.92
N LEU A 257 9.76 -12.42 -26.88
CA LEU A 257 10.05 -12.78 -25.50
C LEU A 257 9.11 -13.90 -25.04
N ASP A 258 9.63 -14.81 -24.20
CA ASP A 258 8.83 -15.84 -23.53
C ASP A 258 7.64 -15.23 -22.79
N GLY A 259 6.45 -15.79 -23.04
CA GLY A 259 5.19 -15.31 -22.49
C GLY A 259 4.60 -14.09 -23.20
N TYR A 260 5.23 -13.62 -24.28
CA TYR A 260 4.69 -12.62 -25.19
C TYR A 260 4.35 -13.23 -26.54
N GLY A 261 3.43 -12.57 -27.23
CA GLY A 261 3.05 -12.83 -28.61
C GLY A 261 2.41 -11.58 -29.16
N GLU A 262 2.06 -11.59 -30.43
CA GLU A 262 1.52 -10.42 -31.12
C GLU A 262 0.27 -9.84 -30.43
N LYS A 263 -0.67 -10.72 -30.00
CA LYS A 263 -1.89 -10.31 -29.29
C LYS A 263 -1.59 -9.66 -27.94
N SER A 264 -0.66 -10.19 -27.14
CA SER A 264 -0.31 -9.59 -25.85
C SER A 264 0.42 -8.27 -26.00
N PHE A 265 1.24 -8.12 -27.06
CA PHE A 265 1.86 -6.84 -27.38
C PHE A 265 0.82 -5.80 -27.83
N GLN A 266 -0.12 -6.16 -28.68
CA GLN A 266 -1.21 -5.26 -29.09
C GLN A 266 -2.08 -4.81 -27.91
N ASN A 267 -2.40 -5.72 -26.98
CA ASN A 267 -3.12 -5.39 -25.75
C ASN A 267 -2.33 -4.39 -24.89
N LEU A 268 -1.02 -4.59 -24.75
CA LEU A 268 -0.14 -3.68 -24.01
C LEU A 268 -0.13 -2.29 -24.67
N VAL A 269 0.04 -2.19 -25.98
CA VAL A 269 0.01 -0.91 -26.73
C VAL A 269 -1.34 -0.22 -26.58
N SER A 270 -2.45 -0.97 -26.67
CA SER A 270 -3.79 -0.45 -26.45
C SER A 270 -3.96 0.13 -25.05
N SER A 271 -3.49 -0.59 -24.02
CA SER A 271 -3.52 -0.14 -22.63
C SER A 271 -2.68 1.12 -22.40
N ILE A 272 -1.48 1.20 -22.98
CA ILE A 272 -0.63 2.39 -22.94
C ILE A 272 -1.32 3.59 -23.61
N ASN A 273 -1.93 3.40 -24.76
CA ASN A 273 -2.66 4.45 -25.46
C ASN A 273 -3.90 4.91 -24.67
N GLY A 274 -4.64 3.98 -24.06
CA GLY A 274 -5.76 4.29 -23.17
C GLY A 274 -5.34 5.13 -21.96
N SER A 275 -4.15 4.87 -21.41
CA SER A 275 -3.63 5.59 -20.24
C SER A 275 -3.38 7.09 -20.47
N LYS A 276 -3.26 7.52 -21.74
CA LYS A 276 -3.11 8.94 -22.10
C LYS A 276 -4.33 9.79 -21.74
N ASN A 277 -5.52 9.16 -21.63
CA ASN A 277 -6.78 9.77 -21.23
C ASN A 277 -7.08 9.52 -19.76
N THR A 278 -6.19 9.95 -18.87
CA THR A 278 -6.35 9.83 -17.43
C THR A 278 -6.82 11.13 -16.77
N THR A 279 -7.33 11.06 -15.54
CA THR A 279 -7.67 12.25 -14.76
C THR A 279 -6.42 12.94 -14.22
N LEU A 280 -6.50 14.24 -13.92
CA LEU A 280 -5.39 15.00 -13.34
C LEU A 280 -4.98 14.43 -11.98
N THR A 281 -5.92 13.99 -11.15
CA THR A 281 -5.69 13.29 -9.89
C THR A 281 -4.77 12.07 -10.07
N ARG A 282 -5.11 11.19 -11.00
CA ARG A 282 -4.33 9.99 -11.28
C ARG A 282 -2.96 10.32 -11.86
N TYR A 283 -2.88 11.32 -12.70
CA TYR A 283 -1.62 11.79 -13.26
C TYR A 283 -0.70 12.30 -12.16
N ILE A 284 -1.17 13.19 -11.26
CA ILE A 284 -0.38 13.70 -10.14
C ILE A 284 0.05 12.54 -9.22
N PHE A 285 -0.87 11.63 -8.88
CA PHE A 285 -0.54 10.44 -8.09
C PHE A 285 0.53 9.58 -8.75
N SER A 286 0.46 9.40 -10.09
CA SER A 286 1.42 8.59 -10.86
C SER A 286 2.85 9.13 -10.84
N LEU A 287 3.04 10.42 -10.56
CA LEU A 287 4.37 11.00 -10.41
C LEU A 287 5.15 10.33 -9.27
N GLY A 288 4.45 9.81 -8.26
CA GLY A 288 5.03 9.05 -7.17
C GLY A 288 5.80 9.88 -6.17
N LEU A 289 5.44 11.16 -6.04
CA LEU A 289 6.11 12.12 -5.15
C LEU A 289 5.95 11.74 -3.69
N ARG A 290 6.96 12.05 -2.91
CA ARG A 290 6.94 11.83 -1.47
C ARG A 290 5.87 12.73 -0.83
N TYR A 291 5.17 12.21 0.18
CA TYR A 291 4.05 12.87 0.85
C TYR A 291 2.83 13.18 -0.04
N ILE A 292 2.84 12.81 -1.33
CA ILE A 292 1.70 12.97 -2.23
C ILE A 292 1.10 11.61 -2.51
N GLY A 293 0.11 11.24 -1.70
CA GLY A 293 -0.75 10.08 -1.86
C GLY A 293 -2.03 10.43 -2.63
N GLU A 294 -2.98 9.50 -2.67
CA GLU A 294 -4.26 9.67 -3.37
C GLU A 294 -5.00 10.96 -2.95
N ASN A 295 -5.12 11.19 -1.64
CA ASN A 295 -5.81 12.36 -1.10
C ASN A 295 -5.14 13.69 -1.50
N ASN A 296 -3.82 13.81 -1.32
CA ASN A 296 -3.11 15.04 -1.70
C ASN A 296 -3.10 15.25 -3.22
N SER A 297 -3.14 14.16 -4.00
CA SER A 297 -3.30 14.25 -5.46
C SER A 297 -4.67 14.77 -5.87
N GLU A 298 -5.71 14.41 -5.13
CA GLU A 298 -7.07 14.92 -5.34
C GLU A 298 -7.16 16.41 -5.00
N ILE A 299 -6.63 16.82 -3.84
CA ILE A 299 -6.56 18.23 -3.42
C ILE A 299 -5.81 19.07 -4.47
N LEU A 300 -4.64 18.61 -4.92
CA LEU A 300 -3.87 19.28 -5.96
C LEU A 300 -4.63 19.34 -7.31
N ALA A 301 -5.32 18.25 -7.68
CA ALA A 301 -6.11 18.24 -8.91
C ALA A 301 -7.30 19.20 -8.85
N GLN A 302 -7.95 19.36 -7.71
CA GLN A 302 -9.00 20.34 -7.48
C GLN A 302 -8.46 21.78 -7.58
N PHE A 303 -7.29 22.04 -7.03
CA PHE A 303 -6.62 23.35 -7.14
C PHE A 303 -6.29 23.70 -8.60
N PHE A 304 -5.68 22.78 -9.34
CA PHE A 304 -5.29 23.01 -10.72
C PHE A 304 -6.48 22.96 -11.70
N GLN A 305 -7.56 22.27 -11.37
CA GLN A 305 -8.81 22.09 -12.12
C GLN A 305 -8.65 21.40 -13.48
N SER A 306 -7.63 21.76 -14.29
CA SER A 306 -7.42 21.22 -15.62
C SER A 306 -5.95 21.04 -15.96
N LYS A 307 -5.67 20.25 -17.01
CA LYS A 307 -4.32 20.04 -17.55
C LYS A 307 -3.66 21.34 -18.02
N ASP A 308 -4.44 22.24 -18.61
CA ASP A 308 -3.89 23.49 -19.14
C ASP A 308 -3.61 24.48 -18.01
N SER A 309 -4.48 24.57 -17.01
CA SER A 309 -4.22 25.30 -15.78
C SER A 309 -3.00 24.75 -15.03
N PHE A 310 -2.87 23.41 -14.93
CA PHE A 310 -1.69 22.78 -14.36
C PHE A 310 -0.41 23.19 -15.06
N LYS A 311 -0.36 23.13 -16.40
CA LYS A 311 0.81 23.55 -17.18
C LYS A 311 1.17 25.02 -17.00
N LYS A 312 0.16 25.88 -16.88
CA LYS A 312 0.34 27.32 -16.69
C LYS A 312 0.84 27.63 -15.29
N LEU A 313 0.19 27.09 -14.27
CA LEU A 313 0.46 27.40 -12.86
C LEU A 313 1.74 26.76 -12.33
N ILE A 314 2.17 25.62 -12.87
CA ILE A 314 3.36 24.91 -12.39
C ILE A 314 4.65 25.77 -12.49
N ASN A 315 4.68 26.74 -13.38
CA ASN A 315 5.78 27.68 -13.57
C ASN A 315 5.50 29.07 -12.93
N SER A 316 4.41 29.20 -12.15
CA SER A 316 4.07 30.46 -11.48
C SER A 316 5.01 30.74 -10.32
N LYS A 317 5.47 31.99 -10.19
CA LYS A 317 6.27 32.45 -9.04
C LYS A 317 5.54 32.36 -7.69
N ASN A 318 4.21 32.39 -7.73
CA ASN A 318 3.36 32.37 -6.54
C ASN A 318 2.93 30.95 -6.14
N LEU A 319 3.32 29.91 -6.92
CA LEU A 319 2.85 28.55 -6.72
C LEU A 319 3.07 28.05 -5.27
N ILE A 320 4.22 28.35 -4.67
CA ILE A 320 4.54 27.95 -3.28
C ILE A 320 3.52 28.54 -2.30
N THR A 321 3.26 29.85 -2.41
CA THR A 321 2.32 30.55 -1.54
C THR A 321 0.90 30.03 -1.75
N ASP A 322 0.49 29.84 -3.00
CA ASP A 322 -0.84 29.36 -3.34
C ASP A 322 -1.08 27.94 -2.80
N LEU A 323 -0.11 27.03 -2.98
CA LEU A 323 -0.20 25.65 -2.46
C LEU A 323 -0.15 25.60 -0.93
N SER A 324 0.59 26.49 -0.29
CA SER A 324 0.71 26.53 1.18
C SER A 324 -0.59 26.99 1.87
N ASN A 325 -1.46 27.67 1.15
CA ASN A 325 -2.77 28.13 1.64
C ASN A 325 -3.90 27.11 1.45
N ILE A 326 -3.61 25.93 0.87
CA ILE A 326 -4.63 24.92 0.63
C ILE A 326 -4.85 24.09 1.90
N ASP A 327 -6.09 24.08 2.39
CA ASP A 327 -6.49 23.22 3.50
C ASP A 327 -6.25 21.72 3.19
N GLY A 328 -5.63 21.03 4.14
CA GLY A 328 -5.33 19.60 4.02
C GLY A 328 -4.04 19.27 3.26
N LEU A 329 -3.33 20.24 2.70
CA LEU A 329 -2.04 20.05 2.05
C LEU A 329 -0.90 20.47 2.99
N GLY A 330 -0.24 19.51 3.65
CA GLY A 330 0.83 19.78 4.60
C GLY A 330 2.11 20.31 3.95
N VAL A 331 2.89 21.10 4.70
CA VAL A 331 4.14 21.74 4.24
C VAL A 331 5.08 20.77 3.51
N LYS A 332 5.32 19.58 4.05
CA LYS A 332 6.17 18.56 3.40
C LYS A 332 5.66 18.09 2.03
N ALA A 333 4.35 18.13 1.81
CA ALA A 333 3.77 17.78 0.51
C ALA A 333 4.00 18.90 -0.49
N VAL A 334 3.83 20.17 -0.07
CA VAL A 334 4.12 21.35 -0.90
C VAL A 334 5.59 21.36 -1.31
N GLU A 335 6.52 21.24 -0.35
CA GLU A 335 7.96 21.19 -0.61
C GLU A 335 8.31 20.07 -1.60
N SER A 336 7.78 18.86 -1.38
CA SER A 336 8.04 17.72 -2.26
C SER A 336 7.51 17.93 -3.68
N PHE A 337 6.36 18.60 -3.81
CA PHE A 337 5.77 18.92 -5.10
C PHE A 337 6.61 19.96 -5.85
N ILE A 338 6.95 21.05 -5.19
CA ILE A 338 7.75 22.14 -5.77
C ILE A 338 9.14 21.63 -6.20
N ASN A 339 9.83 20.90 -5.32
CA ASN A 339 11.17 20.37 -5.61
C ASN A 339 11.21 19.37 -6.78
N PHE A 340 10.08 18.81 -7.17
CA PHE A 340 10.02 17.91 -8.31
C PHE A 340 9.96 18.67 -9.65
N PHE A 341 9.40 19.87 -9.66
CA PHE A 341 9.21 20.66 -10.89
C PHE A 341 10.28 21.75 -11.09
N ASN A 342 11.03 22.09 -10.04
CA ASN A 342 12.23 22.93 -10.12
C ASN A 342 13.48 22.08 -10.46
#